data_716fc04e8150592fa8c89e0d6cf9f0aa
#
_entry.id   716fc04e8150592fa8c89e0d6cf9f0aa
#
_cell.length_a   1.000
_cell.length_b   1.000
_cell.length_c   1.000
_cell.angle_alpha   90.00
_cell.angle_beta   90.00
_cell.angle_gamma   90.00
#
_symmetry.space_group_name_H-M   'P 1'
#
loop_
_entity.id
_entity.type
_entity.pdbx_description
1 polymer ?
#
loop_
_entity_poly.entity_id
_entity_poly.type
_entity_poly.pdbx_seq_one_letter_code
_entity_poly.pdbx_strand_id
1 'polypeptide(L)'
;MSLLDTRDYYKPFEHPWMFDYYSQQNQMHWFPEDVPLHNDVKDWQELHESEKNLLTQIFRLFTQSDVDVGSGYVDRYMKIFKKPEARMMMGAFHNMESIHQHAYSLLLDTVGMPEVEYKA
;
A
#
# COMPACT_ATOMS: atom_id res chain seq x y z
N MET A 1 21.39 -6.70 -21.68
CA MET A 1 21.55 -7.40 -20.41
C MET A 1 20.19 -7.74 -19.81
N SER A 2 20.10 -8.92 -19.21
CA SER A 2 18.83 -9.41 -18.66
C SER A 2 18.41 -8.62 -17.41
N LEU A 3 17.11 -8.44 -17.24
CA LEU A 3 16.52 -7.89 -16.02
C LEU A 3 16.86 -8.75 -14.78
N LEU A 4 17.15 -10.03 -14.99
CA LEU A 4 17.50 -10.99 -13.94
C LEU A 4 18.96 -10.90 -13.51
N ASP A 5 19.81 -10.25 -14.30
CA ASP A 5 21.23 -10.08 -13.95
C ASP A 5 21.37 -9.09 -12.78
N THR A 6 22.37 -9.33 -11.93
CA THR A 6 22.69 -8.45 -10.82
C THR A 6 23.66 -7.34 -11.25
N ARG A 7 23.65 -6.23 -10.50
CA ARG A 7 24.63 -5.16 -10.65
C ARG A 7 24.93 -4.59 -9.27
N ASP A 8 26.21 -4.53 -8.90
CA ASP A 8 26.64 -4.10 -7.56
C ASP A 8 26.81 -2.58 -7.44
N TYR A 9 26.91 -1.87 -8.57
CA TYR A 9 27.08 -0.43 -8.60
C TYR A 9 25.76 0.25 -8.98
N TYR A 10 25.62 1.53 -8.58
CA TYR A 10 24.35 2.25 -8.73
C TYR A 10 24.05 2.61 -10.20
N LYS A 11 25.00 3.26 -10.87
CA LYS A 11 24.81 3.75 -12.25
C LYS A 11 25.92 3.25 -13.15
N PRO A 12 25.70 3.23 -14.50
CA PRO A 12 24.49 3.68 -15.22
C PRO A 12 23.30 2.73 -15.07
N PHE A 13 22.09 3.29 -15.11
CA PHE A 13 20.88 2.48 -15.09
C PHE A 13 20.66 1.81 -16.45
N GLU A 14 20.42 0.52 -16.42
CA GLU A 14 20.06 -0.25 -17.62
C GLU A 14 18.57 -0.16 -17.92
N HIS A 15 17.77 0.13 -16.91
CA HIS A 15 16.31 0.28 -16.99
C HIS A 15 15.87 1.61 -16.37
N PRO A 16 16.18 2.74 -17.04
CA PRO A 16 15.85 4.05 -16.49
C PRO A 16 14.36 4.28 -16.27
N TRP A 17 13.48 3.58 -16.99
CA TRP A 17 12.05 3.66 -16.79
C TRP A 17 11.63 3.23 -15.37
N MET A 18 12.37 2.32 -14.75
CA MET A 18 12.11 1.91 -13.35
C MET A 18 12.41 3.05 -12.38
N PHE A 19 13.49 3.79 -12.62
CA PHE A 19 13.79 4.98 -11.82
C PHE A 19 12.71 6.05 -12.01
N ASP A 20 12.19 6.20 -13.21
CA ASP A 20 11.11 7.16 -13.49
C ASP A 20 9.86 6.82 -12.68
N TYR A 21 9.47 5.56 -12.60
CA TYR A 21 8.35 5.11 -11.76
C TYR A 21 8.61 5.34 -10.27
N TYR A 22 9.83 5.05 -9.80
CA TYR A 22 10.23 5.36 -8.43
C TYR A 22 10.03 6.85 -8.13
N SER A 23 10.52 7.72 -9.01
CA SER A 23 10.41 9.17 -8.85
C SER A 23 8.96 9.64 -8.86
N GLN A 24 8.14 9.12 -9.79
CA GLN A 24 6.72 9.45 -9.87
C GLN A 24 5.96 9.04 -8.60
N GLN A 25 6.23 7.87 -8.04
CA GLN A 25 5.59 7.42 -6.80
C GLN A 25 5.94 8.35 -5.64
N ASN A 26 7.18 8.79 -5.55
CA ASN A 26 7.59 9.73 -4.51
C ASN A 26 6.89 11.09 -4.65
N GLN A 27 6.64 11.54 -5.88
CA GLN A 27 5.93 12.80 -6.14
C GLN A 27 4.44 12.71 -5.82
N MET A 28 3.86 11.53 -5.91
CA MET A 28 2.45 11.26 -5.60
C MET A 28 2.24 10.83 -4.16
N HIS A 29 3.27 10.91 -3.32
CA HIS A 29 3.20 10.50 -1.93
C HIS A 29 2.14 11.31 -1.17
N TRP A 30 1.41 10.62 -0.29
CA TRP A 30 0.41 11.22 0.57
C TRP A 30 0.43 10.54 1.94
N PHE A 31 -0.16 11.19 2.93
CA PHE A 31 -0.28 10.63 4.28
C PHE A 31 -1.75 10.33 4.58
N PRO A 32 -2.06 9.22 5.26
CA PRO A 32 -3.44 8.91 5.64
C PRO A 32 -4.12 10.05 6.41
N GLU A 33 -3.36 10.79 7.20
CA GLU A 33 -3.84 11.93 7.98
C GLU A 33 -4.27 13.13 7.12
N ASP A 34 -3.87 13.17 5.85
CA ASP A 34 -4.30 14.19 4.89
C ASP A 34 -5.78 14.04 4.51
N VAL A 35 -6.35 12.85 4.71
CA VAL A 35 -7.76 12.58 4.43
C VAL A 35 -8.59 12.92 5.68
N PRO A 36 -9.60 13.81 5.58
CA PRO A 36 -10.37 14.23 6.75
C PRO A 36 -11.42 13.18 7.15
N LEU A 37 -10.98 12.02 7.62
CA LEU A 37 -11.83 10.88 7.96
C LEU A 37 -12.83 11.17 9.07
N HIS A 38 -12.54 12.14 9.94
CA HIS A 38 -13.46 12.54 11.00
C HIS A 38 -14.81 13.03 10.46
N ASN A 39 -14.86 13.52 9.23
CA ASN A 39 -16.10 13.93 8.58
C ASN A 39 -17.03 12.75 8.26
N ASP A 40 -16.48 11.53 8.25
CA ASP A 40 -17.25 10.33 7.92
C ASP A 40 -17.92 9.68 9.14
N VAL A 41 -17.57 10.10 10.35
CA VAL A 41 -18.08 9.50 11.59
C VAL A 41 -19.61 9.62 11.67
N LYS A 42 -20.15 10.80 11.38
CA LYS A 42 -21.59 11.02 11.40
C LYS A 42 -22.31 10.21 10.33
N ASP A 43 -21.80 10.23 9.12
CA ASP A 43 -22.36 9.48 8.00
C ASP A 43 -22.35 7.98 8.28
N TRP A 44 -21.28 7.48 8.89
CA TRP A 44 -21.19 6.08 9.29
C TRP A 44 -22.30 5.72 10.29
N GLN A 45 -22.53 6.56 11.28
CA GLN A 45 -23.58 6.32 12.30
C GLN A 45 -24.97 6.26 11.70
N GLU A 46 -25.22 6.99 10.62
CA GLU A 46 -26.52 7.05 9.94
C GLU A 46 -26.75 5.88 8.97
N LEU A 47 -25.71 5.08 8.68
CA LEU A 47 -25.85 3.92 7.81
C LEU A 47 -26.70 2.81 8.46
N HIS A 48 -27.40 2.07 7.62
CA HIS A 48 -28.08 0.83 8.00
C HIS A 48 -27.05 -0.22 8.45
N GLU A 49 -27.44 -1.12 9.33
CA GLU A 49 -26.55 -2.20 9.79
C GLU A 49 -26.03 -3.06 8.64
N SER A 50 -26.89 -3.33 7.64
CA SER A 50 -26.46 -4.08 6.44
C SER A 50 -25.40 -3.34 5.63
N GLU A 51 -25.50 -2.03 5.51
CA GLU A 51 -24.52 -1.19 4.82
C GLU A 51 -23.19 -1.16 5.58
N LYS A 52 -23.25 -0.97 6.91
CA LYS A 52 -22.06 -1.02 7.76
C LYS A 52 -21.35 -2.36 7.65
N ASN A 53 -22.10 -3.46 7.67
CA ASN A 53 -21.51 -4.79 7.51
C ASN A 53 -20.83 -4.97 6.15
N LEU A 54 -21.47 -4.55 5.07
CA LEU A 54 -20.90 -4.63 3.74
C LEU A 54 -19.59 -3.85 3.64
N LEU A 55 -19.59 -2.60 4.08
CA LEU A 55 -18.40 -1.75 4.04
C LEU A 55 -17.28 -2.30 4.93
N THR A 56 -17.63 -2.83 6.11
CA THR A 56 -16.66 -3.48 7.00
C THR A 56 -15.95 -4.62 6.29
N GLN A 57 -16.70 -5.50 5.63
CA GLN A 57 -16.13 -6.64 4.92
C GLN A 57 -15.24 -6.19 3.76
N ILE A 58 -15.65 -5.15 3.03
CA ILE A 58 -14.86 -4.58 1.93
C ILE A 58 -13.54 -4.01 2.45
N PHE A 59 -13.58 -3.23 3.53
CA PHE A 59 -12.37 -2.62 4.10
C PHE A 59 -11.41 -3.67 4.65
N ARG A 60 -11.93 -4.72 5.26
CA ARG A 60 -11.12 -5.87 5.72
C ARG A 60 -10.44 -6.56 4.55
N LEU A 61 -11.18 -6.79 3.47
CA LEU A 61 -10.63 -7.41 2.27
C LEU A 61 -9.50 -6.57 1.68
N PHE A 62 -9.70 -5.27 1.55
CA PHE A 62 -8.68 -4.37 1.01
C PHE A 62 -7.44 -4.29 1.91
N THR A 63 -7.63 -4.20 3.23
CA THR A 63 -6.51 -4.17 4.17
C THR A 63 -5.66 -5.44 4.05
N GLN A 64 -6.29 -6.60 4.02
CA GLN A 64 -5.58 -7.87 3.89
C GLN A 64 -4.92 -8.01 2.51
N SER A 65 -5.58 -7.56 1.46
CA SER A 65 -5.02 -7.57 0.10
C SER A 65 -3.76 -6.72 0.01
N ASP A 66 -3.74 -5.55 0.64
CA ASP A 66 -2.56 -4.68 0.66
C ASP A 66 -1.41 -5.32 1.44
N VAL A 67 -1.69 -6.06 2.52
CA VAL A 67 -0.68 -6.83 3.25
C VAL A 67 -0.07 -7.89 2.33
N ASP A 68 -0.89 -8.65 1.63
CA ASP A 68 -0.45 -9.73 0.75
C ASP A 68 0.37 -9.20 -0.44
N VAL A 69 -0.09 -8.12 -1.06
CA VAL A 69 0.63 -7.47 -2.18
C VAL A 69 1.95 -6.89 -1.68
N GLY A 70 1.95 -6.19 -0.54
CA GLY A 70 3.16 -5.64 0.05
C GLY A 70 4.20 -6.72 0.35
N SER A 71 3.78 -7.85 0.91
CA SER A 71 4.66 -8.99 1.18
C SER A 71 5.29 -9.55 -0.09
N GLY A 72 4.54 -9.57 -1.20
CA GLY A 72 5.02 -10.04 -2.49
C GLY A 72 6.24 -9.27 -3.01
N TYR A 73 6.28 -7.95 -2.80
CA TYR A 73 7.44 -7.16 -3.20
C TYR A 73 8.70 -7.59 -2.46
N VAL A 74 8.63 -7.79 -1.15
CA VAL A 74 9.80 -8.15 -0.33
C VAL A 74 10.16 -9.62 -0.49
N ASP A 75 9.19 -10.52 -0.44
CA ASP A 75 9.42 -11.96 -0.33
C ASP A 75 9.68 -12.62 -1.68
N ARG A 76 9.26 -12.00 -2.77
CA ARG A 76 9.36 -12.60 -4.12
C ARG A 76 10.10 -11.70 -5.10
N TYR A 77 9.56 -10.54 -5.44
CA TYR A 77 10.06 -9.74 -6.54
C TYR A 77 11.44 -9.13 -6.28
N MET A 78 11.67 -8.60 -5.07
CA MET A 78 12.97 -8.03 -4.70
C MET A 78 14.08 -9.05 -4.62
N LYS A 79 13.75 -10.32 -4.42
CA LYS A 79 14.72 -11.43 -4.45
C LYS A 79 15.14 -11.83 -5.86
N ILE A 80 14.29 -11.56 -6.83
CA ILE A 80 14.50 -11.91 -8.24
C ILE A 80 15.12 -10.75 -9.01
N PHE A 81 14.58 -9.55 -8.85
CA PHE A 81 15.00 -8.35 -9.57
C PHE A 81 15.89 -7.50 -8.66
N LYS A 82 17.19 -7.67 -8.81
CA LYS A 82 18.17 -7.15 -7.82
C LYS A 82 18.88 -5.87 -8.25
N LYS A 83 18.63 -5.36 -9.47
CA LYS A 83 19.24 -4.11 -9.89
C LYS A 83 18.74 -2.94 -9.04
N PRO A 84 19.59 -1.94 -8.73
CA PRO A 84 19.19 -0.81 -7.89
C PRO A 84 17.91 -0.12 -8.34
N GLU A 85 17.77 0.19 -9.63
CA GLU A 85 16.57 0.85 -10.16
C GLU A 85 15.31 0.00 -9.96
N ALA A 86 15.42 -1.34 -10.11
CA ALA A 86 14.30 -2.25 -9.89
C ALA A 86 13.88 -2.26 -8.41
N ARG A 87 14.84 -2.35 -7.50
CA ARG A 87 14.58 -2.37 -6.06
C ARG A 87 14.04 -1.03 -5.55
N MET A 88 14.53 0.08 -6.10
CA MET A 88 14.02 1.40 -5.76
C MET A 88 12.55 1.55 -6.17
N MET A 89 12.22 1.14 -7.40
CA MET A 89 10.83 1.17 -7.89
C MET A 89 9.92 0.29 -7.03
N MET A 90 10.30 -0.96 -6.79
CA MET A 90 9.50 -1.89 -5.98
C MET A 90 9.42 -1.44 -4.52
N GLY A 91 10.47 -0.83 -3.98
CA GLY A 91 10.47 -0.25 -2.64
C GLY A 91 9.46 0.89 -2.51
N ALA A 92 9.37 1.73 -3.53
CA ALA A 92 8.37 2.80 -3.57
C ALA A 92 6.94 2.23 -3.62
N PHE A 93 6.70 1.21 -4.45
CA PHE A 93 5.40 0.53 -4.51
C PHE A 93 5.07 -0.16 -3.18
N HIS A 94 6.04 -0.81 -2.56
CA HIS A 94 5.86 -1.45 -1.25
C HIS A 94 5.49 -0.41 -0.19
N ASN A 95 6.12 0.76 -0.19
CA ASN A 95 5.78 1.83 0.72
C ASN A 95 4.33 2.32 0.51
N MET A 96 3.87 2.41 -0.74
CA MET A 96 2.47 2.77 -1.03
C MET A 96 1.50 1.74 -0.46
N GLU A 97 1.83 0.44 -0.51
CA GLU A 97 1.00 -0.58 0.14
C GLU A 97 0.94 -0.38 1.66
N SER A 98 2.03 0.03 2.27
CA SER A 98 2.06 0.36 3.71
C SER A 98 1.16 1.55 4.03
N ILE A 99 1.16 2.56 3.18
CA ILE A 99 0.29 3.74 3.31
C ILE A 99 -1.18 3.33 3.17
N HIS A 100 -1.51 2.44 2.22
CA HIS A 100 -2.86 1.92 2.05
C HIS A 100 -3.34 1.17 3.30
N GLN A 101 -2.51 0.30 3.87
CA GLN A 101 -2.81 -0.42 5.11
C GLN A 101 -3.07 0.55 6.25
N HIS A 102 -2.20 1.55 6.40
CA HIS A 102 -2.34 2.59 7.42
C HIS A 102 -3.63 3.39 7.22
N ALA A 103 -3.95 3.76 5.99
CA ALA A 103 -5.15 4.52 5.67
C ALA A 103 -6.43 3.74 6.02
N TYR A 104 -6.53 2.48 5.65
CA TYR A 104 -7.69 1.65 6.01
C TYR A 104 -7.79 1.41 7.51
N SER A 105 -6.66 1.21 8.18
CA SER A 105 -6.63 1.08 9.64
C SER A 105 -7.13 2.36 10.31
N LEU A 106 -6.65 3.51 9.87
CA LEU A 106 -7.06 4.80 10.41
C LEU A 106 -8.57 5.05 10.17
N LEU A 107 -9.08 4.68 9.00
CA LEU A 107 -10.50 4.77 8.69
C LEU A 107 -11.32 3.93 9.67
N LEU A 108 -10.96 2.66 9.85
CA LEU A 108 -11.69 1.74 10.73
C LEU A 108 -11.65 2.20 12.19
N ASP A 109 -10.51 2.69 12.66
CA ASP A 109 -10.37 3.25 14.01
C ASP A 109 -11.22 4.51 14.19
N THR A 110 -11.27 5.36 13.17
CA THR A 110 -12.01 6.64 13.21
C THR A 110 -13.53 6.40 13.25
N VAL A 111 -14.05 5.44 12.50
CA VAL A 111 -15.48 5.12 12.52
C VAL A 111 -15.87 4.17 13.67
N GLY A 112 -14.91 3.75 14.49
CA GLY A 112 -15.17 3.01 15.72
C GLY A 112 -15.34 1.51 15.54
N MET A 113 -14.69 0.91 14.52
CA MET A 113 -14.74 -0.53 14.31
C MET A 113 -13.77 -1.25 15.23
N PRO A 114 -14.17 -2.39 15.81
CA PRO A 114 -13.28 -3.16 16.67
C PRO A 114 -12.09 -3.74 15.90
N GLU A 115 -10.90 -3.70 16.51
CA GLU A 115 -9.68 -4.32 15.93
C GLU A 115 -9.86 -5.80 15.62
N VAL A 116 -10.69 -6.49 16.36
CA VAL A 116 -10.98 -7.92 16.14
C VAL A 116 -11.50 -8.20 14.73
N GLU A 117 -12.11 -7.20 14.09
CA GLU A 117 -12.61 -7.32 12.72
C GLU A 117 -11.50 -7.60 11.71
N TYR A 118 -10.25 -7.25 12.02
CA TYR A 118 -9.11 -7.55 11.14
C TYR A 118 -8.73 -9.03 11.13
N LYS A 119 -9.12 -9.77 12.16
CA LYS A 119 -8.67 -11.16 12.40
C LYS A 119 -9.62 -12.22 11.86
N ALA A 120 -10.78 -11.82 11.43
CA ALA A 120 -11.82 -12.78 11.04
C ALA A 120 -11.64 -13.33 9.62
#